data_b4c2b070dacbbef1b7b8144b8e030507
#
_entry.id   b4c2b070dacbbef1b7b8144b8e030507
#
_cell.length_a   1.000
_cell.length_b   1.000
_cell.length_c   1.000
_cell.angle_alpha   90.00
_cell.angle_beta   90.00
_cell.angle_gamma   90.00
#
_symmetry.space_group_name_H-M   'P 1'
#
loop_
_entity.id
_entity.type
_entity.pdbx_description
1 polymer ?
#
loop_
_entity_poly.entity_id
_entity_poly.type
_entity_poly.pdbx_seq_one_letter_code
_entity_poly.pdbx_strand_id
1 'polypeptide(L)'
;MIKIQKKNFNLEEEIDKIKNKHSDIGALTSFIGYVRDLNNNKDVKYLNLEVYEEMAFKELSKIENNATKKWNLIDTLIIHRYGKLIVNEKIVLVCCFSQHRNCLLYTSPSPRD
;
A
#
# COMPACT_ATOMS: atom_id res chain seq x y z
N MET A 1 7.46 0.74 6.36
CA MET A 1 8.34 0.92 5.19
C MET A 1 7.53 1.56 4.07
N ILE A 2 8.07 2.60 3.48
CA ILE A 2 7.40 3.32 2.39
C ILE A 2 8.30 3.31 1.17
N LYS A 3 7.74 2.92 0.03
CA LYS A 3 8.43 2.96 -1.26
C LYS A 3 7.60 3.75 -2.26
N ILE A 4 8.24 4.67 -2.95
CA ILE A 4 7.63 5.43 -4.04
C ILE A 4 8.45 5.10 -5.28
N GLN A 5 7.84 4.43 -6.25
CA GLN A 5 8.58 3.86 -7.39
C GLN A 5 7.75 3.79 -8.66
N LYS A 6 8.42 3.77 -9.79
CA LYS A 6 7.78 3.55 -11.09
C LYS A 6 7.55 2.07 -11.36
N LYS A 7 8.48 1.23 -10.91
CA LYS A 7 8.45 -0.20 -11.19
C LYS A 7 7.29 -0.90 -10.51
N ASN A 8 6.79 -1.92 -11.14
CA ASN A 8 5.82 -2.82 -10.54
C ASN A 8 6.44 -3.55 -9.34
N PHE A 9 5.61 -4.17 -8.54
CA PHE A 9 6.06 -4.92 -7.36
C PHE A 9 5.40 -6.29 -7.34
N ASN A 10 6.03 -7.22 -6.66
CA ASN A 10 5.49 -8.53 -6.40
C ASN A 10 5.01 -8.59 -4.95
N LEU A 11 3.72 -8.83 -4.76
CA LEU A 11 3.10 -8.80 -3.44
C LEU A 11 3.78 -9.77 -2.46
N GLU A 12 3.99 -11.01 -2.88
CA GLU A 12 4.58 -12.01 -1.99
C GLU A 12 6.01 -11.70 -1.62
N GLU A 13 6.80 -11.22 -2.57
CA GLU A 13 8.18 -10.83 -2.29
C GLU A 13 8.25 -9.70 -1.27
N GLU A 14 7.39 -8.71 -1.43
CA GLU A 14 7.37 -7.56 -0.52
C GLU A 14 6.90 -7.97 0.88
N ILE A 15 5.91 -8.84 0.96
CA ILE A 15 5.43 -9.36 2.24
C ILE A 15 6.52 -10.19 2.92
N ASP A 16 7.21 -11.04 2.17
CA ASP A 16 8.27 -11.90 2.73
C ASP A 16 9.41 -11.09 3.30
N LYS A 17 9.78 -9.98 2.68
CA LYS A 17 10.82 -9.10 3.21
C LYS A 17 10.46 -8.58 4.62
N ILE A 18 9.21 -8.24 4.83
CA ILE A 18 8.75 -7.77 6.15
C ILE A 18 8.68 -8.93 7.13
N LYS A 19 8.11 -10.06 6.71
CA LYS A 19 7.97 -11.22 7.58
C LYS A 19 9.31 -11.76 8.06
N ASN A 20 10.34 -11.69 7.23
CA ASN A 20 11.67 -12.17 7.60
C ASN A 20 12.34 -11.32 8.69
N LYS A 21 11.85 -10.11 8.91
CA LYS A 21 12.38 -9.23 9.97
C LYS A 21 11.74 -9.47 11.33
N HIS A 22 10.61 -10.17 11.36
CA HIS A 22 9.81 -10.34 12.57
C HIS A 22 9.41 -11.79 12.74
N SER A 23 9.34 -12.22 13.99
CA SER A 23 8.91 -13.59 14.34
C SER A 23 7.53 -13.63 14.98
N ASP A 24 6.94 -12.46 15.24
CA ASP A 24 5.70 -12.36 16.02
C ASP A 24 4.50 -11.86 15.21
N ILE A 25 4.60 -11.85 13.88
CA ILE A 25 3.48 -11.48 13.04
C ILE A 25 2.47 -12.62 13.02
N GLY A 26 1.27 -12.33 13.53
CA GLY A 26 0.18 -13.30 13.55
C GLY A 26 -0.87 -13.04 12.48
N ALA A 27 -0.90 -11.83 11.91
CA ALA A 27 -1.90 -11.48 10.93
C ALA A 27 -1.41 -10.39 9.98
N LEU A 28 -1.92 -10.42 8.78
CA LEU A 28 -1.60 -9.45 7.73
C LEU A 28 -2.89 -9.05 7.03
N THR A 29 -3.06 -7.75 6.81
CA THR A 29 -4.11 -7.23 5.93
C THR A 29 -3.42 -6.46 4.81
N SER A 30 -3.85 -6.70 3.58
CA SER A 30 -3.30 -6.01 2.43
C SER A 30 -4.42 -5.39 1.58
N PHE A 31 -4.11 -4.27 0.99
CA PHE A 31 -4.97 -3.57 0.05
C PHE A 31 -4.16 -3.22 -1.18
N ILE A 32 -4.71 -3.51 -2.35
CA ILE A 32 -4.08 -3.16 -3.62
C ILE A 32 -5.05 -2.34 -4.44
N GLY A 33 -4.60 -1.15 -4.87
CA GLY A 33 -5.35 -0.33 -5.81
C GLY A 33 -4.84 -0.55 -7.23
N TYR A 34 -5.75 -0.60 -8.17
CA TYR A 34 -5.44 -0.81 -9.58
C TYR A 34 -5.90 0.37 -10.42
N VAL A 35 -5.25 0.56 -11.55
CA VAL A 35 -5.73 1.49 -12.57
C VAL A 35 -6.99 0.90 -13.18
N ARG A 36 -8.10 1.61 -13.07
CA ARG A 36 -9.33 1.17 -13.70
C ARG A 36 -9.71 2.09 -14.84
N ASP A 37 -10.50 1.59 -15.78
CA ASP A 37 -11.02 2.38 -16.87
C ASP A 37 -12.19 3.24 -16.34
N LEU A 38 -11.90 4.52 -16.09
CA LEU A 38 -12.87 5.47 -15.56
C LEU A 38 -13.82 6.03 -16.60
N ASN A 39 -13.37 6.01 -17.83
CA ASN A 39 -14.14 6.55 -18.94
C ASN A 39 -14.39 5.43 -19.92
N ASN A 40 -15.59 5.13 -20.27
CA ASN A 40 -15.91 4.17 -21.33
C ASN A 40 -15.30 4.59 -22.69
N ASN A 41 -14.30 5.44 -22.64
CA ASN A 41 -13.61 5.96 -23.81
C ASN A 41 -12.46 5.00 -24.14
N LYS A 42 -12.59 4.32 -25.25
CA LYS A 42 -11.63 3.31 -25.71
C LYS A 42 -10.23 3.86 -26.00
N ASP A 43 -10.09 5.18 -26.04
CA ASP A 43 -8.83 5.81 -26.36
C ASP A 43 -7.96 6.08 -25.14
N VAL A 44 -8.53 6.02 -23.93
CA VAL A 44 -7.77 6.23 -22.70
C VAL A 44 -7.29 4.90 -22.17
N LYS A 45 -6.04 4.57 -22.48
CA LYS A 45 -5.45 3.29 -22.13
C LYS A 45 -4.42 3.38 -21.01
N TYR A 46 -4.14 4.57 -20.52
CA TYR A 46 -3.16 4.74 -19.46
C TYR A 46 -3.46 5.95 -18.59
N LEU A 47 -2.90 5.91 -17.40
CA LEU A 47 -2.93 7.01 -16.44
C LEU A 47 -1.48 7.45 -16.22
N ASN A 48 -1.24 8.75 -16.28
CA ASN A 48 0.09 9.30 -15.97
C ASN A 48 0.02 9.97 -14.60
N LEU A 49 0.58 9.31 -13.60
CA LEU A 49 0.59 9.80 -12.24
C LEU A 49 1.87 10.57 -11.97
N GLU A 50 1.72 11.83 -11.58
CA GLU A 50 2.83 12.64 -11.11
C GLU A 50 2.83 12.63 -9.59
N VAL A 51 4.00 12.46 -9.00
CA VAL A 51 4.16 12.42 -7.55
C VAL A 51 5.38 13.25 -7.18
N TYR A 52 5.20 14.16 -6.23
CA TYR A 52 6.32 14.82 -5.58
C TYR A 52 6.81 13.91 -4.46
N GLU A 53 7.90 13.20 -4.72
CA GLU A 53 8.37 12.13 -3.84
C GLU A 53 8.55 12.56 -2.39
N GLU A 54 9.16 13.71 -2.15
CA GLU A 54 9.39 14.20 -0.79
C GLU A 54 8.09 14.45 -0.04
N MET A 55 7.14 15.13 -0.68
CA MET A 55 5.86 15.44 -0.06
C MET A 55 5.04 14.17 0.17
N ALA A 56 5.01 13.29 -0.83
CA ALA A 56 4.31 12.02 -0.72
C ALA A 56 4.89 11.18 0.41
N PHE A 57 6.21 11.10 0.52
CA PHE A 57 6.88 10.36 1.58
C PHE A 57 6.50 10.91 2.96
N LYS A 58 6.50 12.23 3.13
CA LYS A 58 6.10 12.84 4.39
C LYS A 58 4.67 12.51 4.77
N GLU A 59 3.74 12.63 3.82
CA GLU A 59 2.33 12.36 4.09
C GLU A 59 2.09 10.89 4.43
N LEU A 60 2.69 10.00 3.67
CA LEU A 60 2.56 8.57 3.92
C LEU A 60 3.22 8.17 5.23
N SER A 61 4.34 8.80 5.60
CA SER A 61 4.99 8.56 6.89
C SER A 61 4.10 8.96 8.06
N LYS A 62 3.38 10.06 7.95
CA LYS A 62 2.43 10.49 8.98
C LYS A 62 1.30 9.47 9.14
N ILE A 63 0.75 9.02 8.03
CA ILE A 63 -0.32 8.02 8.05
C ILE A 63 0.17 6.72 8.67
N GLU A 64 1.36 6.27 8.29
CA GLU A 64 1.98 5.06 8.82
C GLU A 64 2.21 5.14 10.32
N ASN A 65 2.78 6.26 10.78
CA ASN A 65 3.05 6.46 12.20
C ASN A 65 1.76 6.52 13.02
N ASN A 66 0.77 7.23 12.53
CA ASN A 66 -0.52 7.34 13.21
C ASN A 66 -1.22 5.99 13.32
N ALA A 67 -1.23 5.23 12.23
CA ALA A 67 -1.85 3.90 12.22
C ALA A 67 -1.11 2.94 13.17
N THR A 68 0.22 2.97 13.16
CA THR A 68 1.05 2.12 14.02
C THR A 68 0.77 2.39 15.49
N LYS A 69 0.69 3.66 15.87
CA LYS A 69 0.40 4.03 17.26
C LYS A 69 -1.03 3.68 17.65
N LYS A 70 -1.98 3.97 16.78
CA LYS A 70 -3.40 3.81 17.10
C LYS A 70 -3.80 2.34 17.22
N TRP A 71 -3.26 1.49 16.38
CA TRP A 71 -3.64 0.07 16.32
C TRP A 71 -2.54 -0.89 16.72
N ASN A 72 -1.45 -0.37 17.25
CA ASN A 72 -0.35 -1.18 17.75
C ASN A 72 0.16 -2.20 16.72
N LEU A 73 0.43 -1.71 15.53
CA LEU A 73 0.92 -2.56 14.45
C LEU A 73 2.38 -2.90 14.65
N ILE A 74 2.76 -4.12 14.27
CA ILE A 74 4.17 -4.54 14.29
C ILE A 74 4.95 -3.83 13.21
N ASP A 75 4.37 -3.77 12.01
CA ASP A 75 5.00 -3.12 10.86
C ASP A 75 3.93 -2.74 9.85
N THR A 76 4.33 -1.87 8.93
CA THR A 76 3.50 -1.46 7.81
C THR A 76 4.35 -1.42 6.55
N LEU A 77 3.69 -1.58 5.41
CA LEU A 77 4.34 -1.43 4.11
C LEU A 77 3.42 -0.65 3.20
N ILE A 78 3.93 0.42 2.63
CA ILE A 78 3.19 1.21 1.63
C ILE A 78 4.08 1.35 0.40
N ILE A 79 3.58 0.92 -0.75
CA ILE A 79 4.25 1.11 -2.03
C ILE A 79 3.32 1.91 -2.91
N HIS A 80 3.78 3.06 -3.38
CA HIS A 80 3.03 3.92 -4.29
C HIS A 80 3.79 4.05 -5.60
N ARG A 81 3.14 3.67 -6.68
CA ARG A 81 3.73 3.79 -8.02
C ARG A 81 3.37 5.13 -8.64
N TYR A 82 4.19 5.56 -9.56
CA TYR A 82 3.97 6.78 -10.33
C TYR A 82 4.44 6.57 -11.77
N GLY A 83 4.21 7.57 -12.61
CA GLY A 83 4.55 7.52 -14.01
C GLY A 83 3.40 6.99 -14.84
N LYS A 84 3.71 6.41 -15.97
CA LYS A 84 2.71 5.91 -16.91
C LYS A 84 2.26 4.51 -16.52
N LEU A 85 0.98 4.38 -16.19
CA LEU A 85 0.36 3.12 -15.78
C LEU A 85 -0.83 2.81 -16.68
N ILE A 86 -0.90 1.59 -17.15
CA ILE A 86 -2.02 1.15 -17.99
C ILE A 86 -3.12 0.52 -17.15
N VAL A 87 -4.29 0.34 -17.74
CA VAL A 87 -5.45 -0.27 -17.07
C VAL A 87 -5.08 -1.65 -16.53
N ASN A 88 -5.53 -1.95 -15.33
CA ASN A 88 -5.27 -3.17 -14.56
C ASN A 88 -3.88 -3.27 -13.93
N GLU A 89 -3.01 -2.28 -14.13
CA GLU A 89 -1.76 -2.25 -13.37
C GLU A 89 -2.00 -1.83 -11.92
N LYS A 90 -1.15 -2.33 -11.04
CA LYS A 90 -1.18 -1.96 -9.63
C LYS A 90 -0.68 -0.53 -9.47
N ILE A 91 -1.38 0.27 -8.67
CA ILE A 91 -0.95 1.64 -8.33
C ILE A 91 -0.33 1.67 -6.95
N VAL A 92 -0.97 1.04 -5.99
CA VAL A 92 -0.62 1.18 -4.59
C VAL A 92 -0.82 -0.15 -3.87
N LEU A 93 0.07 -0.40 -2.92
CA LEU A 93 -0.04 -1.50 -1.97
C LEU A 93 0.03 -0.94 -0.57
N VAL A 94 -0.89 -1.35 0.28
CA VAL A 94 -0.84 -1.06 1.72
C VAL A 94 -0.94 -2.37 2.46
N CYS A 95 0.05 -2.64 3.32
CA CYS A 95 0.06 -3.82 4.17
C CYS A 95 0.17 -3.41 5.62
N CYS A 96 -0.64 -4.01 6.47
CA CYS A 96 -0.58 -3.83 7.92
C CYS A 96 -0.31 -5.18 8.57
N PHE A 97 0.72 -5.23 9.40
CA PHE A 97 1.16 -6.44 10.09
C PHE A 97 0.88 -6.32 11.57
N SER A 98 0.21 -7.28 12.14
CA SER A 98 -0.15 -7.28 13.56
C SER A 98 0.09 -8.65 14.18
N GLN A 99 0.21 -8.66 15.51
CA GLN A 99 0.32 -9.89 16.27
C GLN A 99 -1.01 -10.64 16.32
N HIS A 100 -2.13 -9.91 16.36
CA HIS A 100 -3.46 -10.47 16.51
C HIS A 100 -4.37 -10.02 15.37
N ARG A 101 -5.11 -10.96 14.80
CA ARG A 101 -6.02 -10.65 13.68
C ARG A 101 -7.13 -9.67 14.02
N ASN A 102 -7.56 -9.62 15.27
CA ASN A 102 -8.62 -8.71 15.69
C ASN A 102 -8.24 -7.25 15.47
N CYS A 103 -6.97 -6.92 15.65
CA CYS A 103 -6.48 -5.57 15.39
C CYS A 103 -6.69 -5.17 13.95
N LEU A 104 -6.49 -6.10 13.02
CA LEU A 104 -6.61 -5.83 11.59
C LEU A 104 -8.05 -5.84 11.10
N LEU A 105 -8.89 -6.72 11.64
CA LEU A 105 -10.27 -6.85 11.21
C LEU A 105 -11.13 -5.65 11.61
N TYR A 106 -10.85 -5.07 12.77
CA TYR A 106 -11.70 -4.00 13.33
C TYR A 106 -11.04 -2.64 13.34
N THR A 107 -9.73 -2.58 13.19
CA THR A 107 -8.97 -1.33 13.32
C THR A 107 -8.09 -1.02 12.12
N SER A 108 -8.07 -1.88 11.12
CA SER A 108 -7.32 -1.65 9.90
C SER A 108 -7.76 -0.34 9.24
N PRO A 109 -6.81 0.49 8.76
CA PRO A 109 -7.16 1.70 8.03
C PRO A 109 -7.68 1.42 6.62
N SER A 110 -8.19 0.25 6.38
CA SER A 110 -8.78 -0.10 5.11
C SER A 110 -9.90 0.88 4.78
N PRO A 111 -9.89 1.52 3.61
CA PRO A 111 -10.96 2.43 3.26
C PRO A 111 -12.25 1.63 3.14
N ARG A 112 -13.23 2.09 3.89
CA ARG A 112 -14.60 1.65 3.69
C ARG A 112 -15.24 2.63 2.77
N ASP A 113 -15.68 2.17 1.70
CA ASP A 113 -16.51 2.99 0.82
C ASP A 113 -17.96 2.83 1.14
#